data_6d09b865c0263b56d72b44eb88ba7a1b
#
_entry.id   6d09b865c0263b56d72b44eb88ba7a1b
#
_cell.length_a   1.000
_cell.length_b   1.000
_cell.length_c   1.000
_cell.angle_alpha   90.00
_cell.angle_beta   90.00
_cell.angle_gamma   90.00
#
_symmetry.space_group_name_H-M   'P 1'
#
loop_
_entity.id
_entity.type
_entity.pdbx_description
1 polymer ?
#
loop_
_entity_poly.entity_id
_entity_poly.type
_entity_poly.pdbx_seq_one_letter_code
_entity_poly.pdbx_strand_id
1 'polypeptide(L)'
;MTQHREKEAVGQGSAHQAEVISQLWYVFVRPVLGRLHQELDRRLVQTLLDLLQVIVMQRHRQHGLVLTELGGHLLGPAQAPAGTKRIDRLLKSSHWQAAALIDFLWEKGDEAVQRLIHPQDDIYVIWDESVLEKPESLKAERLGPVRSSKARRLLRIKPGFYTPPTGPAFVPGWNWLQLLVAGPRGPATLAHLRWWTTRGQAASDKRTEETQILQQVARRWGRQVVHIWDQGFAGEPWVSQAVQQHVRFILRWKKNYKLETVTGQLLKAWECARGKRSMDHRLIYDSRRRCERDTGVLYLPVRVPEVPGQLWLVVARSGQGRTPWYLLTNEPLTDVAAAWRVVLAYSRRWQVEMSLRYSKSELAFESPRLRAWDALTKLWAIVALAQAFLVSLLDDGLEPLRTWLLQHWCARADKRLRKTKAPLYRLRLALSSLWLAYRPSTLPRPCLD
;
A
#
# COMPACT_ATOMS: atom_id res chain seq x y z
N MET A 1 38.72 11.52 27.62
CA MET A 1 38.34 12.74 26.89
C MET A 1 37.83 12.46 25.47
N THR A 2 38.42 11.57 24.70
CA THR A 2 37.98 11.27 23.30
C THR A 2 36.57 10.67 23.20
N GLN A 3 36.23 9.71 24.03
CA GLN A 3 34.89 9.09 24.02
C GLN A 3 33.75 10.03 24.46
N HIS A 4 34.03 11.03 25.28
CA HIS A 4 33.04 12.04 25.68
C HIS A 4 32.77 13.01 24.55
N ARG A 5 33.80 13.46 23.82
CA ARG A 5 33.65 14.32 22.64
C ARG A 5 32.98 13.63 21.47
N GLU A 6 33.22 12.33 21.24
CA GLU A 6 32.51 11.54 20.25
C GLU A 6 31.02 11.38 20.58
N LYS A 7 30.67 11.16 21.85
CA LYS A 7 29.24 11.08 22.29
C LYS A 7 28.53 12.43 22.18
N GLU A 8 29.20 13.55 22.49
CA GLU A 8 28.63 14.89 22.32
C GLU A 8 28.44 15.24 20.82
N ALA A 9 29.41 14.94 19.98
CA ALA A 9 29.27 15.14 18.53
C ALA A 9 28.15 14.31 17.91
N VAL A 10 28.00 13.05 18.32
CA VAL A 10 26.87 12.20 17.91
C VAL A 10 25.55 12.76 18.45
N GLY A 11 25.53 13.30 19.67
CA GLY A 11 24.35 13.93 20.26
C GLY A 11 23.89 15.17 19.51
N GLN A 12 24.79 16.08 19.17
CA GLN A 12 24.50 17.28 18.37
C GLN A 12 24.04 16.93 16.94
N GLY A 13 24.71 15.98 16.30
CA GLY A 13 24.30 15.47 14.99
C GLY A 13 22.90 14.85 15.02
N SER A 14 22.55 14.12 16.09
CA SER A 14 21.24 13.49 16.25
C SER A 14 20.13 14.51 16.47
N ALA A 15 20.35 15.55 17.27
CA ALA A 15 19.39 16.63 17.47
C ALA A 15 19.12 17.39 16.15
N HIS A 16 20.16 17.67 15.39
CA HIS A 16 20.04 18.30 14.06
C HIS A 16 19.23 17.44 13.10
N GLN A 17 19.53 16.13 13.01
CA GLN A 17 18.78 15.24 12.12
C GLN A 17 17.32 15.03 12.56
N ALA A 18 17.06 15.04 13.86
CA ALA A 18 15.69 15.02 14.38
C ALA A 18 14.89 16.25 13.91
N GLU A 19 15.51 17.43 13.93
CA GLU A 19 14.89 18.66 13.44
C GLU A 19 14.68 18.61 11.91
N VAL A 20 15.67 18.17 11.12
CA VAL A 20 15.53 18.00 9.66
C VAL A 20 14.34 17.12 9.32
N ILE A 21 14.19 15.96 9.99
CA ILE A 21 13.07 15.07 9.74
C ILE A 21 11.75 15.70 10.19
N SER A 22 11.77 16.51 11.24
CA SER A 22 10.57 17.23 11.71
C SER A 22 10.14 18.31 10.73
N GLN A 23 11.07 18.97 10.06
CA GLN A 23 10.78 19.90 8.96
C GLN A 23 10.18 19.17 7.75
N LEU A 24 10.75 18.01 7.36
CA LEU A 24 10.18 17.17 6.30
C LEU A 24 8.75 16.73 6.65
N TRP A 25 8.51 16.35 7.90
CA TRP A 25 7.19 16.01 8.40
C TRP A 25 6.21 17.19 8.27
N TYR A 26 6.61 18.37 8.73
CA TYR A 26 5.79 19.56 8.65
C TYR A 26 5.46 19.94 7.21
N VAL A 27 6.45 19.96 6.32
CA VAL A 27 6.25 20.22 4.88
C VAL A 27 5.26 19.22 4.28
N PHE A 28 5.37 17.94 4.67
CA PHE A 28 4.49 16.89 4.19
C PHE A 28 3.04 17.10 4.63
N VAL A 29 2.78 17.45 5.90
CA VAL A 29 1.41 17.56 6.43
C VAL A 29 0.77 18.95 6.26
N ARG A 30 1.58 19.99 6.04
CA ARG A 30 1.12 21.37 5.95
C ARG A 30 -0.07 21.58 5.00
N PRO A 31 -0.10 21.05 3.77
CA PRO A 31 -1.21 21.26 2.86
C PRO A 31 -2.55 20.74 3.42
N VAL A 32 -2.55 19.58 4.06
CA VAL A 32 -3.77 19.02 4.65
C VAL A 32 -4.19 19.77 5.90
N LEU A 33 -3.24 20.22 6.71
CA LEU A 33 -3.54 21.05 7.89
C LEU A 33 -4.18 22.37 7.48
N GLY A 34 -3.66 23.03 6.44
CA GLY A 34 -4.21 24.29 5.92
C GLY A 34 -5.67 24.18 5.49
N ARG A 35 -6.05 23.05 4.86
CA ARG A 35 -7.47 22.80 4.51
C ARG A 35 -8.32 22.56 5.73
N LEU A 36 -7.86 21.71 6.63
CA LEU A 36 -8.63 21.38 7.83
C LEU A 36 -8.78 22.57 8.78
N HIS A 37 -7.90 23.55 8.75
CA HIS A 37 -8.06 24.81 9.49
C HIS A 37 -9.27 25.63 9.04
N GLN A 38 -9.76 25.44 7.83
CA GLN A 38 -10.99 26.11 7.35
C GLN A 38 -12.27 25.47 7.92
N GLU A 39 -12.18 24.21 8.35
CA GLU A 39 -13.31 23.40 8.80
C GLU A 39 -13.27 23.12 10.31
N LEU A 40 -12.07 23.04 10.90
CA LEU A 40 -11.84 22.65 12.29
C LEU A 40 -11.25 23.80 13.10
N ASP A 41 -11.64 23.84 14.38
CA ASP A 41 -10.95 24.70 15.33
C ASP A 41 -9.47 24.29 15.51
N ARG A 42 -8.65 25.25 15.94
CA ARG A 42 -7.21 25.08 16.12
C ARG A 42 -6.85 23.90 17.04
N ARG A 43 -7.68 23.61 18.06
CA ARG A 43 -7.41 22.54 19.04
C ARG A 43 -7.58 21.17 18.39
N LEU A 44 -8.58 21.02 17.52
CA LEU A 44 -8.82 19.78 16.77
C LEU A 44 -7.73 19.54 15.72
N VAL A 45 -7.31 20.58 14.99
CA VAL A 45 -6.18 20.48 14.05
C VAL A 45 -4.89 20.10 14.77
N GLN A 46 -4.61 20.71 15.93
CA GLN A 46 -3.47 20.33 16.76
C GLN A 46 -3.59 18.88 17.25
N THR A 47 -4.80 18.44 17.62
CA THR A 47 -5.03 17.05 18.02
C THR A 47 -4.77 16.07 16.89
N LEU A 48 -5.15 16.42 15.64
CA LEU A 48 -4.83 15.61 14.46
C LEU A 48 -3.31 15.49 14.26
N LEU A 49 -2.60 16.62 14.33
CA LEU A 49 -1.14 16.64 14.16
C LEU A 49 -0.44 15.82 15.23
N ASP A 50 -0.83 16.00 16.49
CA ASP A 50 -0.29 15.25 17.64
C ASP A 50 -0.57 13.74 17.49
N LEU A 51 -1.80 13.37 17.06
CA LEU A 51 -2.19 11.98 16.85
C LEU A 51 -1.39 11.32 15.71
N LEU A 52 -1.21 12.02 14.59
CA LEU A 52 -0.36 11.56 13.50
C LEU A 52 1.07 11.30 13.99
N GLN A 53 1.63 12.22 14.77
CA GLN A 53 2.96 12.08 15.35
C GLN A 53 3.03 10.89 16.31
N VAL A 54 2.04 10.72 17.18
CA VAL A 54 1.93 9.57 18.10
C VAL A 54 1.90 8.25 17.30
N ILE A 55 1.16 8.18 16.22
CA ILE A 55 1.10 6.97 15.37
C ILE A 55 2.47 6.64 14.79
N VAL A 56 3.22 7.62 14.30
CA VAL A 56 4.57 7.41 13.77
C VAL A 56 5.55 6.98 14.86
N MET A 57 5.53 7.65 16.02
CA MET A 57 6.51 7.48 17.10
C MET A 57 6.20 6.31 18.02
N GLN A 58 4.96 6.21 18.50
CA GLN A 58 4.59 5.40 19.65
C GLN A 58 3.81 4.12 19.30
N ARG A 59 3.53 3.87 18.02
CA ARG A 59 2.82 2.67 17.64
C ARG A 59 3.63 1.42 17.98
N HIS A 60 3.23 0.75 19.05
CA HIS A 60 3.79 -0.53 19.47
C HIS A 60 2.96 -1.69 18.93
N ARG A 61 3.63 -2.81 18.61
CA ARG A 61 2.98 -4.01 18.07
C ARG A 61 1.95 -4.63 19.01
N GLN A 62 2.05 -4.40 20.29
CA GLN A 62 1.23 -5.06 21.31
C GLN A 62 -0.15 -4.43 21.52
N HIS A 63 -0.26 -3.12 21.40
CA HIS A 63 -1.46 -2.39 21.85
C HIS A 63 -2.38 -1.90 20.72
N GLY A 64 -1.87 -1.73 19.52
CA GLY A 64 -2.70 -1.34 18.38
C GLY A 64 -3.12 0.14 18.39
N LEU A 65 -4.28 0.41 17.81
CA LEU A 65 -4.87 1.74 17.68
C LEU A 65 -6.02 1.92 18.69
N VAL A 66 -5.78 1.56 19.94
CA VAL A 66 -6.77 1.73 21.03
C VAL A 66 -6.70 3.16 21.53
N LEU A 67 -7.83 3.86 21.57
CA LEU A 67 -7.85 5.30 21.87
C LEU A 67 -7.29 5.66 23.26
N THR A 68 -7.47 4.79 24.26
CA THR A 68 -6.93 5.00 25.61
C THR A 68 -5.41 5.01 25.63
N GLU A 69 -4.79 4.18 24.80
CA GLU A 69 -3.33 4.12 24.70
C GLU A 69 -2.79 5.28 23.86
N LEU A 70 -3.42 5.56 22.73
CA LEU A 70 -3.09 6.75 21.93
C LEU A 70 -3.24 8.03 22.76
N GLY A 71 -4.27 8.11 23.61
CA GLY A 71 -4.48 9.22 24.54
C GLY A 71 -3.41 9.34 25.62
N GLY A 72 -2.93 8.19 26.13
CA GLY A 72 -1.81 8.14 27.06
C GLY A 72 -0.48 8.57 26.44
N HIS A 73 -0.25 8.21 25.18
CA HIS A 73 0.93 8.69 24.44
C HIS A 73 0.83 10.19 24.07
N LEU A 74 -0.38 10.68 23.89
CA LEU A 74 -0.62 12.08 23.52
C LEU A 74 -0.36 13.05 24.67
N LEU A 75 -0.85 12.74 25.89
CA LEU A 75 -0.82 13.61 27.05
C LEU A 75 -0.06 13.05 28.27
N GLY A 76 0.49 11.86 28.16
CA GLY A 76 1.09 11.11 29.25
C GLY A 76 0.09 10.16 29.94
N PRO A 77 0.60 9.09 30.61
CA PRO A 77 -0.25 8.05 31.21
C PRO A 77 -1.26 8.57 32.24
N ALA A 78 -0.87 9.53 33.07
CA ALA A 78 -1.74 10.15 34.08
C ALA A 78 -2.93 10.91 33.45
N GLN A 79 -2.79 11.39 32.23
CA GLN A 79 -3.81 12.14 31.49
C GLN A 79 -4.42 11.34 30.34
N ALA A 80 -4.24 10.02 30.29
CA ALA A 80 -4.77 9.17 29.24
C ALA A 80 -6.28 9.35 28.99
N PRO A 81 -7.16 9.48 30.01
CA PRO A 81 -8.58 9.76 29.80
C PRO A 81 -8.84 11.09 29.06
N ALA A 82 -8.09 12.14 29.38
CA ALA A 82 -8.21 13.44 28.72
C ALA A 82 -7.73 13.37 27.27
N GLY A 83 -6.59 12.70 27.01
CA GLY A 83 -6.09 12.43 25.68
C GLY A 83 -7.08 11.62 24.84
N THR A 84 -7.68 10.58 25.42
CA THR A 84 -8.73 9.78 24.78
C THR A 84 -9.91 10.65 24.35
N LYS A 85 -10.41 11.53 25.26
CA LYS A 85 -11.51 12.45 24.94
C LYS A 85 -11.15 13.44 23.84
N ARG A 86 -9.89 13.92 23.78
CA ARG A 86 -9.43 14.79 22.69
C ARG A 86 -9.50 14.07 21.34
N ILE A 87 -8.98 12.84 21.27
CA ILE A 87 -9.02 12.04 20.04
C ILE A 87 -10.47 11.71 19.66
N ASP A 88 -11.30 11.29 20.61
CA ASP A 88 -12.71 10.97 20.36
C ASP A 88 -13.49 12.17 19.81
N ARG A 89 -13.26 13.38 20.35
CA ARG A 89 -13.85 14.63 19.81
C ARG A 89 -13.40 14.91 18.37
N LEU A 90 -12.12 14.72 18.07
CA LEU A 90 -11.61 14.87 16.69
C LEU A 90 -12.32 13.89 15.74
N LEU A 91 -12.39 12.61 16.11
CA LEU A 91 -12.96 11.57 15.25
C LEU A 91 -14.48 11.69 15.08
N LYS A 92 -15.19 12.20 16.10
CA LYS A 92 -16.64 12.40 16.09
C LYS A 92 -17.08 13.77 15.54
N SER A 93 -16.15 14.69 15.30
CA SER A 93 -16.49 16.00 14.73
C SER A 93 -17.15 15.83 13.36
N SER A 94 -18.33 16.42 13.18
CA SER A 94 -19.05 16.45 11.89
C SER A 94 -18.46 17.47 10.91
N HIS A 95 -17.58 18.35 11.36
CA HIS A 95 -17.01 19.44 10.55
C HIS A 95 -15.97 18.95 9.54
N TRP A 96 -15.53 17.71 9.59
CA TRP A 96 -14.60 17.15 8.62
C TRP A 96 -14.92 15.69 8.30
N GLN A 97 -14.44 15.24 7.16
CA GLN A 97 -14.63 13.87 6.67
C GLN A 97 -13.29 13.23 6.31
N ALA A 98 -13.22 11.90 6.37
CA ALA A 98 -12.04 11.13 5.95
C ALA A 98 -11.63 11.46 4.49
N ALA A 99 -12.59 11.88 3.67
CA ALA A 99 -12.35 12.28 2.28
C ALA A 99 -11.26 13.35 2.15
N ALA A 100 -11.19 14.33 3.05
CA ALA A 100 -10.16 15.38 3.01
C ALA A 100 -8.72 14.80 3.04
N LEU A 101 -8.50 13.73 3.81
CA LEU A 101 -7.21 13.05 3.85
C LEU A 101 -7.00 12.11 2.65
N ILE A 102 -8.07 11.51 2.14
CA ILE A 102 -7.99 10.67 0.93
C ILE A 102 -7.72 11.53 -0.31
N ASP A 103 -8.31 12.71 -0.41
CA ASP A 103 -8.03 13.66 -1.48
C ASP A 103 -6.57 14.14 -1.46
N PHE A 104 -6.02 14.34 -0.26
CA PHE A 104 -4.59 14.62 -0.13
C PHE A 104 -3.72 13.45 -0.61
N LEU A 105 -4.11 12.20 -0.36
CA LEU A 105 -3.38 11.05 -0.92
C LEU A 105 -3.46 11.02 -2.46
N TRP A 106 -4.60 11.39 -3.05
CA TRP A 106 -4.71 11.55 -4.51
C TRP A 106 -3.73 12.59 -5.05
N GLU A 107 -3.57 13.72 -4.37
CA GLU A 107 -2.61 14.75 -4.75
C GLU A 107 -1.16 14.24 -4.65
N LYS A 108 -0.84 13.45 -3.61
CA LYS A 108 0.46 12.78 -3.55
C LYS A 108 0.64 11.77 -4.69
N GLY A 109 -0.43 11.14 -5.13
CA GLY A 109 -0.47 10.34 -6.35
C GLY A 109 -0.17 11.17 -7.60
N ASP A 110 -0.80 12.35 -7.75
CA ASP A 110 -0.56 13.27 -8.87
C ASP A 110 0.91 13.75 -8.89
N GLU A 111 1.43 14.19 -7.74
CA GLU A 111 2.83 14.58 -7.60
C GLU A 111 3.78 13.44 -7.99
N ALA A 112 3.44 12.20 -7.61
CA ALA A 112 4.23 11.03 -7.97
C ALA A 112 4.17 10.73 -9.47
N VAL A 113 2.99 10.81 -10.09
CA VAL A 113 2.85 10.66 -11.55
C VAL A 113 3.69 11.71 -12.27
N GLN A 114 3.55 12.99 -11.91
CA GLN A 114 4.32 14.09 -12.54
C GLN A 114 5.84 13.89 -12.40
N ARG A 115 6.30 13.49 -11.21
CA ARG A 115 7.74 13.24 -10.96
C ARG A 115 8.29 12.06 -11.76
N LEU A 116 7.45 11.05 -12.03
CA LEU A 116 7.85 9.83 -12.74
C LEU A 116 7.72 9.93 -14.27
N ILE A 117 7.19 11.04 -14.79
CA ILE A 117 7.10 11.24 -16.24
C ILE A 117 8.51 11.27 -16.84
N HIS A 118 8.82 10.22 -17.60
CA HIS A 118 10.04 10.10 -18.37
C HIS A 118 9.73 9.42 -19.70
N PRO A 119 10.31 9.85 -20.84
CA PRO A 119 9.96 9.33 -22.14
C PRO A 119 10.15 7.82 -22.35
N GLN A 120 11.02 7.22 -21.56
CA GLN A 120 11.39 5.80 -21.68
C GLN A 120 10.81 4.90 -20.59
N ASP A 121 10.17 5.47 -19.57
CA ASP A 121 9.69 4.73 -18.40
C ASP A 121 8.17 4.77 -18.27
N ASP A 122 7.58 3.62 -18.01
CA ASP A 122 6.16 3.53 -17.69
C ASP A 122 5.89 3.87 -16.24
N ILE A 123 4.76 4.50 -15.97
CA ILE A 123 4.23 4.76 -14.65
C ILE A 123 3.16 3.73 -14.34
N TYR A 124 3.26 3.06 -13.20
CA TYR A 124 2.36 1.99 -12.79
C TYR A 124 1.39 2.44 -11.73
N VAL A 125 0.12 2.08 -11.90
CA VAL A 125 -0.90 2.13 -10.84
C VAL A 125 -1.20 0.70 -10.40
N ILE A 126 -0.74 0.35 -9.22
CA ILE A 126 -0.81 -1.01 -8.69
C ILE A 126 -2.01 -1.11 -7.75
N TRP A 127 -2.88 -2.06 -8.04
CA TRP A 127 -4.12 -2.29 -7.30
C TRP A 127 -4.04 -3.56 -6.47
N ASP A 128 -4.50 -3.50 -5.25
CA ASP A 128 -4.77 -4.72 -4.49
C ASP A 128 -5.88 -4.49 -3.48
N GLU A 129 -6.61 -5.57 -3.20
CA GLU A 129 -7.71 -5.59 -2.28
C GLU A 129 -7.37 -6.41 -1.05
N SER A 130 -8.00 -6.07 0.02
CA SER A 130 -7.90 -6.82 1.24
C SER A 130 -9.15 -6.68 2.09
N VAL A 131 -9.14 -7.32 3.23
CA VAL A 131 -10.21 -7.23 4.22
C VAL A 131 -9.65 -6.79 5.56
N LEU A 132 -10.43 -6.05 6.32
CA LEU A 132 -10.17 -5.71 7.72
C LEU A 132 -11.08 -6.62 8.56
N GLU A 133 -10.49 -7.65 9.14
CA GLU A 133 -11.22 -8.65 9.93
C GLU A 133 -11.49 -8.13 11.34
N LYS A 134 -12.72 -8.32 11.81
CA LYS A 134 -13.18 -7.88 13.14
C LYS A 134 -14.00 -8.97 13.83
N PRO A 135 -13.46 -10.18 14.00
CA PRO A 135 -14.21 -11.33 14.51
C PRO A 135 -14.71 -11.13 15.94
N GLU A 136 -14.03 -10.30 16.73
CA GLU A 136 -14.36 -10.01 18.11
C GLU A 136 -15.46 -8.93 18.28
N SER A 137 -15.93 -8.31 17.20
CA SER A 137 -16.93 -7.24 17.27
C SER A 137 -18.21 -7.61 16.54
N LEU A 138 -19.32 -7.46 17.22
CA LEU A 138 -20.67 -7.58 16.62
C LEU A 138 -21.40 -6.23 16.57
N LYS A 139 -20.82 -5.18 17.16
CA LYS A 139 -21.47 -3.88 17.39
C LYS A 139 -20.90 -2.73 16.54
N ALA A 140 -19.84 -2.96 15.78
CA ALA A 140 -19.32 -1.92 14.90
C ALA A 140 -20.27 -1.73 13.70
N GLU A 141 -20.44 -0.49 13.29
CA GLU A 141 -21.30 -0.15 12.17
C GLU A 141 -20.75 -0.71 10.86
N ARG A 142 -21.68 -1.01 9.95
CA ARG A 142 -21.36 -1.47 8.59
C ARG A 142 -20.49 -2.72 8.53
N LEU A 143 -20.53 -3.58 9.56
CA LEU A 143 -19.91 -4.91 9.48
C LEU A 143 -20.60 -5.77 8.44
N GLY A 144 -19.83 -6.29 7.51
CA GLY A 144 -20.28 -7.29 6.54
C GLY A 144 -19.48 -8.59 6.67
N PRO A 145 -19.94 -9.69 6.02
CA PRO A 145 -19.16 -10.91 5.93
C PRO A 145 -17.97 -10.70 5.00
N VAL A 146 -16.76 -10.87 5.52
CA VAL A 146 -15.54 -10.85 4.72
C VAL A 146 -14.84 -12.20 4.78
N ARG A 147 -14.23 -12.62 3.67
CA ARG A 147 -13.50 -13.88 3.62
C ARG A 147 -12.21 -13.75 4.42
N SER A 148 -12.08 -14.57 5.48
CA SER A 148 -10.94 -14.50 6.37
C SER A 148 -9.62 -14.84 5.65
N SER A 149 -8.70 -13.90 5.69
CA SER A 149 -7.32 -14.10 5.23
C SER A 149 -6.49 -14.88 6.25
N LYS A 150 -6.85 -14.82 7.53
CA LYS A 150 -6.18 -15.53 8.63
C LYS A 150 -6.51 -17.01 8.57
N ALA A 151 -7.79 -17.38 8.41
CA ALA A 151 -8.19 -18.78 8.21
C ALA A 151 -7.50 -19.40 6.99
N ARG A 152 -7.34 -18.65 5.90
CA ARG A 152 -6.59 -19.11 4.72
C ARG A 152 -5.12 -19.39 5.00
N ARG A 153 -4.49 -18.70 5.96
CA ARG A 153 -3.12 -18.99 6.38
C ARG A 153 -3.02 -20.31 7.13
N LEU A 154 -4.04 -20.68 7.90
CA LEU A 154 -4.09 -21.92 8.67
C LEU A 154 -4.07 -23.16 7.78
N LEU A 155 -4.54 -23.05 6.52
CA LEU A 155 -4.40 -24.12 5.51
C LEU A 155 -2.94 -24.52 5.22
N ARG A 156 -1.96 -23.71 5.63
CA ARG A 156 -0.53 -23.96 5.42
C ARG A 156 0.16 -24.57 6.65
N ILE A 157 -0.57 -24.77 7.73
CA ILE A 157 -0.04 -25.43 8.92
C ILE A 157 0.15 -26.92 8.62
N LYS A 158 1.22 -27.48 9.15
CA LYS A 158 1.52 -28.90 8.96
C LYS A 158 0.37 -29.78 9.45
N PRO A 159 0.06 -30.86 8.74
CA PRO A 159 -0.97 -31.82 9.17
C PRO A 159 -0.70 -32.31 10.60
N GLY A 160 -1.75 -32.50 11.38
CA GLY A 160 -1.69 -32.94 12.76
C GLY A 160 -1.67 -31.82 13.82
N PHE A 161 -1.37 -30.55 13.43
CA PHE A 161 -1.43 -29.41 14.34
C PHE A 161 -2.79 -28.68 14.30
N TYR A 162 -3.43 -28.70 13.15
CA TYR A 162 -4.70 -27.98 12.95
C TYR A 162 -5.46 -28.59 11.77
N THR A 163 -6.75 -28.79 11.95
CA THR A 163 -7.65 -29.17 10.86
C THR A 163 -8.30 -27.89 10.32
N PRO A 164 -7.92 -27.43 9.11
CA PRO A 164 -8.53 -26.24 8.53
C PRO A 164 -9.99 -26.47 8.17
N PRO A 165 -10.85 -25.43 8.14
CA PRO A 165 -12.19 -25.56 7.65
C PRO A 165 -12.21 -26.03 6.19
N THR A 166 -13.16 -26.88 5.82
CA THR A 166 -13.30 -27.46 4.48
C THR A 166 -13.69 -26.43 3.42
N GLY A 167 -14.14 -25.26 3.82
CA GLY A 167 -14.57 -24.16 2.95
C GLY A 167 -14.02 -22.80 3.35
N PRO A 168 -14.39 -21.74 2.61
CA PRO A 168 -14.01 -20.37 2.96
C PRO A 168 -14.65 -19.95 4.27
N ALA A 169 -13.84 -19.55 5.26
CA ALA A 169 -14.33 -18.97 6.49
C ALA A 169 -14.68 -17.47 6.28
N PHE A 170 -15.88 -17.08 6.68
CA PHE A 170 -16.32 -15.70 6.69
C PHE A 170 -16.37 -15.19 8.13
N VAL A 171 -15.91 -13.98 8.34
CA VAL A 171 -15.91 -13.29 9.62
C VAL A 171 -16.47 -11.88 9.45
N PRO A 172 -16.95 -11.23 10.52
CA PRO A 172 -17.32 -9.81 10.45
C PRO A 172 -16.12 -8.96 10.07
N GLY A 173 -16.33 -7.96 9.22
CA GLY A 173 -15.26 -7.05 8.79
C GLY A 173 -15.70 -6.09 7.69
N TRP A 174 -14.71 -5.48 7.07
CA TRP A 174 -14.90 -4.54 5.96
C TRP A 174 -13.95 -4.88 4.82
N ASN A 175 -14.38 -4.58 3.61
CA ASN A 175 -13.53 -4.65 2.43
C ASN A 175 -12.77 -3.34 2.26
N TRP A 176 -11.59 -3.39 1.68
CA TRP A 176 -10.83 -2.21 1.30
C TRP A 176 -9.92 -2.48 0.12
N LEU A 177 -9.61 -1.40 -0.59
CA LEU A 177 -8.73 -1.39 -1.73
C LEU A 177 -7.67 -0.32 -1.53
N GLN A 178 -6.46 -0.58 -2.02
CA GLN A 178 -5.33 0.34 -2.01
C GLN A 178 -4.78 0.53 -3.43
N LEU A 179 -4.47 1.77 -3.77
CA LEU A 179 -3.75 2.14 -4.98
C LEU A 179 -2.36 2.68 -4.65
N LEU A 180 -1.37 2.18 -5.35
CA LEU A 180 -0.01 2.72 -5.31
C LEU A 180 0.40 3.22 -6.70
N VAL A 181 1.06 4.38 -6.74
CA VAL A 181 1.76 4.87 -7.92
C VAL A 181 3.24 4.49 -7.80
N ALA A 182 3.81 3.89 -8.82
CA ALA A 182 5.19 3.44 -8.83
C ALA A 182 5.82 3.58 -10.22
N GLY A 183 7.12 3.84 -10.27
CA GLY A 183 7.92 3.70 -11.49
C GLY A 183 8.51 2.29 -11.63
N PRO A 184 9.34 2.06 -12.65
CA PRO A 184 10.07 0.81 -12.83
C PRO A 184 11.01 0.50 -11.64
N ARG A 185 11.47 1.53 -10.96
CA ARG A 185 12.38 1.47 -9.80
C ARG A 185 11.87 2.36 -8.67
N GLY A 186 12.53 2.32 -7.54
CA GLY A 186 12.20 3.17 -6.38
C GLY A 186 10.98 2.73 -5.58
N PRO A 187 10.60 3.53 -4.56
CA PRO A 187 9.44 3.27 -3.73
C PRO A 187 8.13 3.55 -4.48
N ALA A 188 7.04 2.94 -4.01
CA ALA A 188 5.71 3.26 -4.49
C ALA A 188 5.02 4.24 -3.54
N THR A 189 4.34 5.24 -4.08
CA THR A 189 3.56 6.23 -3.35
C THR A 189 2.15 5.72 -3.11
N LEU A 190 1.64 5.84 -1.89
CA LEU A 190 0.25 5.56 -1.57
C LEU A 190 -0.62 6.70 -2.14
N ALA A 191 -1.46 6.36 -3.12
CA ALA A 191 -2.26 7.34 -3.85
C ALA A 191 -3.74 7.34 -3.44
N HIS A 192 -4.28 6.19 -3.04
CA HIS A 192 -5.69 6.11 -2.68
C HIS A 192 -6.00 4.91 -1.79
N LEU A 193 -7.05 5.08 -0.96
CA LEU A 193 -7.66 4.04 -0.16
C LEU A 193 -9.18 4.14 -0.26
N ARG A 194 -9.85 3.00 -0.35
CA ARG A 194 -11.31 2.90 -0.35
C ARG A 194 -11.76 1.79 0.57
N TRP A 195 -12.76 2.06 1.42
CA TRP A 195 -13.38 1.08 2.29
C TRP A 195 -14.86 0.96 1.96
N TRP A 196 -15.39 -0.25 2.02
CA TRP A 196 -16.82 -0.49 1.80
C TRP A 196 -17.31 -1.70 2.58
N THR A 197 -18.64 -1.82 2.65
CA THR A 197 -19.34 -2.95 3.24
C THR A 197 -20.31 -3.54 2.24
N THR A 198 -20.64 -4.82 2.43
CA THR A 198 -21.67 -5.52 1.63
C THR A 198 -23.04 -5.57 2.31
N ARG A 199 -23.23 -4.85 3.44
CA ARG A 199 -24.48 -4.85 4.22
C ARG A 199 -24.95 -3.45 4.59
N GLY A 200 -26.28 -3.35 4.81
CA GLY A 200 -26.96 -2.12 5.25
C GLY A 200 -27.26 -1.15 4.11
N GLN A 201 -27.75 0.04 4.45
CA GLN A 201 -28.14 1.06 3.47
C GLN A 201 -26.97 1.58 2.61
N ALA A 202 -25.75 1.52 3.13
CA ALA A 202 -24.55 1.89 2.40
C ALA A 202 -23.82 0.66 1.85
N ALA A 203 -24.53 -0.43 1.59
CA ALA A 203 -23.96 -1.61 0.98
C ALA A 203 -23.48 -1.29 -0.43
N SER A 204 -22.29 -1.78 -0.73
CA SER A 204 -21.73 -1.74 -2.06
C SER A 204 -21.04 -3.08 -2.35
N ASP A 205 -20.80 -3.36 -3.59
CA ASP A 205 -20.07 -4.55 -4.00
C ASP A 205 -18.68 -4.18 -4.56
N LYS A 206 -17.87 -5.18 -4.62
CA LYS A 206 -16.50 -5.07 -5.11
C LYS A 206 -16.41 -4.39 -6.49
N ARG A 207 -17.22 -4.82 -7.44
CA ARG A 207 -17.13 -4.34 -8.83
C ARG A 207 -17.60 -2.90 -8.98
N THR A 208 -18.61 -2.51 -8.24
CA THR A 208 -19.06 -1.12 -8.18
C THR A 208 -17.94 -0.21 -7.67
N GLU A 209 -17.30 -0.57 -6.54
CA GLU A 209 -16.22 0.24 -5.96
C GLU A 209 -14.98 0.28 -6.87
N GLU A 210 -14.58 -0.86 -7.43
CA GLU A 210 -13.48 -0.95 -8.40
C GLU A 210 -13.74 -0.09 -9.64
N THR A 211 -14.95 -0.14 -10.19
CA THR A 211 -15.35 0.62 -11.38
C THR A 211 -15.30 2.14 -11.12
N GLN A 212 -15.83 2.59 -9.98
CA GLN A 212 -15.78 4.00 -9.62
C GLN A 212 -14.34 4.51 -9.52
N ILE A 213 -13.45 3.70 -8.90
CA ILE A 213 -12.03 4.06 -8.78
C ILE A 213 -11.35 4.03 -10.15
N LEU A 214 -11.64 3.04 -11.01
CA LEU A 214 -11.09 2.98 -12.36
C LEU A 214 -11.45 4.22 -13.17
N GLN A 215 -12.71 4.67 -13.10
CA GLN A 215 -13.16 5.91 -13.74
C GLN A 215 -12.45 7.16 -13.19
N GLN A 216 -12.19 7.20 -11.88
CA GLN A 216 -11.45 8.31 -11.27
C GLN A 216 -10.00 8.33 -11.76
N VAL A 217 -9.32 7.18 -11.77
CA VAL A 217 -7.94 7.06 -12.27
C VAL A 217 -7.86 7.39 -13.76
N ALA A 218 -8.81 6.88 -14.57
CA ALA A 218 -8.87 7.14 -16.01
C ALA A 218 -9.03 8.63 -16.31
N ARG A 219 -9.89 9.33 -15.58
CA ARG A 219 -10.08 10.79 -15.71
C ARG A 219 -8.85 11.60 -15.28
N ARG A 220 -8.12 11.12 -14.25
CA ARG A 220 -7.02 11.85 -13.62
C ARG A 220 -5.71 11.66 -14.38
N TRP A 221 -5.38 10.43 -14.75
CA TRP A 221 -4.08 10.07 -15.33
C TRP A 221 -4.18 9.45 -16.74
N GLY A 222 -5.37 9.01 -17.15
CA GLY A 222 -5.63 8.49 -18.49
C GLY A 222 -4.63 7.44 -18.93
N ARG A 223 -4.07 7.62 -20.12
CA ARG A 223 -3.09 6.71 -20.71
C ARG A 223 -1.64 6.94 -20.24
N GLN A 224 -1.39 7.90 -19.36
CA GLN A 224 -0.06 8.13 -18.81
C GLN A 224 0.40 6.99 -17.92
N VAL A 225 -0.55 6.21 -17.36
CA VAL A 225 -0.28 5.14 -16.41
C VAL A 225 -0.69 3.78 -16.98
N VAL A 226 0.00 2.74 -16.51
CA VAL A 226 -0.34 1.32 -16.75
C VAL A 226 -0.89 0.72 -15.48
N HIS A 227 -2.12 0.23 -15.54
CA HIS A 227 -2.74 -0.45 -14.40
C HIS A 227 -2.18 -1.85 -14.23
N ILE A 228 -1.80 -2.22 -13.02
CA ILE A 228 -1.30 -3.55 -12.69
C ILE A 228 -2.30 -4.23 -11.75
N TRP A 229 -2.90 -5.31 -12.23
CA TRP A 229 -3.93 -6.07 -11.52
C TRP A 229 -3.50 -7.51 -11.25
N ASP A 230 -3.90 -8.01 -10.11
CA ASP A 230 -3.70 -9.41 -9.77
C ASP A 230 -4.79 -10.30 -10.40
N GLN A 231 -4.71 -11.60 -10.11
CA GLN A 231 -5.64 -12.61 -10.61
C GLN A 231 -7.08 -12.44 -10.06
N GLY A 232 -7.28 -11.65 -9.01
CA GLY A 232 -8.59 -11.34 -8.43
C GLY A 232 -9.46 -10.47 -9.34
N PHE A 233 -8.82 -9.72 -10.24
CA PHE A 233 -9.49 -8.87 -11.24
C PHE A 233 -9.78 -9.62 -12.55
N ALA A 234 -9.24 -10.83 -12.75
CA ALA A 234 -9.37 -11.53 -14.01
C ALA A 234 -10.83 -11.90 -14.33
N GLY A 235 -11.25 -11.58 -15.53
CA GLY A 235 -12.58 -11.87 -16.08
C GLY A 235 -12.92 -10.92 -17.22
N GLU A 236 -13.78 -11.39 -18.13
CA GLU A 236 -14.23 -10.61 -19.28
C GLU A 236 -14.85 -9.27 -18.86
N PRO A 237 -15.79 -9.19 -17.87
CA PRO A 237 -16.43 -7.91 -17.53
C PRO A 237 -15.43 -6.83 -17.09
N TRP A 238 -14.33 -7.21 -16.42
CA TRP A 238 -13.31 -6.26 -16.01
C TRP A 238 -12.44 -5.79 -17.16
N VAL A 239 -12.07 -6.72 -18.06
CA VAL A 239 -11.30 -6.38 -19.26
C VAL A 239 -12.12 -5.49 -20.19
N SER A 240 -13.41 -5.77 -20.35
CA SER A 240 -14.34 -4.94 -21.12
C SER A 240 -14.39 -3.50 -20.58
N GLN A 241 -14.54 -3.34 -19.28
CA GLN A 241 -14.50 -2.01 -18.63
C GLN A 241 -13.16 -1.30 -18.85
N ALA A 242 -12.03 -2.01 -18.73
CA ALA A 242 -10.71 -1.43 -18.94
C ALA A 242 -10.53 -0.92 -20.38
N VAL A 243 -11.00 -1.69 -21.37
CA VAL A 243 -10.96 -1.30 -22.77
C VAL A 243 -11.90 -0.12 -23.05
N GLN A 244 -13.13 -0.14 -22.50
CA GLN A 244 -14.08 0.98 -22.63
C GLN A 244 -13.58 2.29 -22.01
N GLN A 245 -12.84 2.22 -20.91
CA GLN A 245 -12.21 3.38 -20.29
C GLN A 245 -10.87 3.77 -20.95
N HIS A 246 -10.48 3.10 -22.03
CA HIS A 246 -9.24 3.34 -22.77
C HIS A 246 -7.97 3.32 -21.91
N VAL A 247 -7.95 2.58 -20.81
CA VAL A 247 -6.79 2.49 -19.93
C VAL A 247 -5.79 1.45 -20.41
N ARG A 248 -4.51 1.68 -20.11
CA ARG A 248 -3.42 0.73 -20.33
C ARG A 248 -3.38 -0.23 -19.15
N PHE A 249 -3.18 -1.53 -19.37
CA PHE A 249 -3.18 -2.49 -18.28
C PHE A 249 -2.28 -3.70 -18.47
N ILE A 250 -1.89 -4.30 -17.35
CA ILE A 250 -1.26 -5.62 -17.22
C ILE A 250 -2.04 -6.38 -16.15
N LEU A 251 -2.72 -7.44 -16.54
CA LEU A 251 -3.59 -8.23 -15.68
C LEU A 251 -3.10 -9.67 -15.61
N ARG A 252 -2.90 -10.20 -14.39
CA ARG A 252 -2.62 -11.62 -14.25
C ARG A 252 -3.86 -12.44 -14.53
N TRP A 253 -3.85 -13.13 -15.68
CA TRP A 253 -4.95 -13.96 -16.15
C TRP A 253 -4.96 -15.33 -15.46
N LYS A 254 -6.14 -15.92 -15.29
CA LYS A 254 -6.24 -17.28 -14.74
C LYS A 254 -5.90 -18.29 -15.83
N LYS A 255 -5.04 -19.25 -15.51
CA LYS A 255 -4.58 -20.27 -16.48
C LYS A 255 -5.71 -21.02 -17.18
N ASN A 256 -6.85 -21.21 -16.49
CA ASN A 256 -8.00 -21.97 -16.98
C ASN A 256 -9.04 -21.09 -17.68
N TYR A 257 -8.89 -19.76 -17.71
CA TYR A 257 -9.80 -18.89 -18.44
C TYR A 257 -9.46 -18.92 -19.91
N LYS A 258 -10.51 -18.93 -20.73
CA LYS A 258 -10.40 -19.05 -22.17
C LYS A 258 -10.00 -17.72 -22.80
N LEU A 259 -9.26 -17.83 -23.88
CA LEU A 259 -8.86 -16.76 -24.78
C LEU A 259 -9.06 -17.24 -26.21
N GLU A 260 -9.40 -16.36 -27.12
CA GLU A 260 -9.47 -16.64 -28.54
C GLU A 260 -8.11 -16.39 -29.17
N THR A 261 -7.61 -17.36 -29.90
CA THR A 261 -6.36 -17.23 -30.69
C THR A 261 -6.61 -16.48 -32.01
N VAL A 262 -5.54 -16.09 -32.71
CA VAL A 262 -5.65 -15.48 -34.03
C VAL A 262 -6.32 -16.37 -35.07
N THR A 263 -6.37 -17.68 -34.81
CA THR A 263 -7.06 -18.65 -35.70
C THR A 263 -8.51 -18.86 -35.32
N GLY A 264 -9.08 -18.06 -34.37
CA GLY A 264 -10.46 -18.16 -33.89
C GLY A 264 -10.71 -19.32 -32.91
N GLN A 265 -9.67 -20.04 -32.48
CA GLN A 265 -9.84 -21.13 -31.53
C GLN A 265 -9.97 -20.61 -30.10
N LEU A 266 -10.96 -21.09 -29.37
CA LEU A 266 -11.19 -20.75 -27.98
C LEU A 266 -10.47 -21.73 -27.04
N LEU A 267 -9.29 -21.35 -26.54
CA LEU A 267 -8.39 -22.17 -25.73
C LEU A 267 -8.18 -21.55 -24.35
N LYS A 268 -7.89 -22.41 -23.33
CA LYS A 268 -7.44 -21.92 -22.02
C LYS A 268 -6.07 -21.26 -22.17
N ALA A 269 -5.77 -20.26 -21.35
CA ALA A 269 -4.49 -19.54 -21.45
C ALA A 269 -3.27 -20.46 -21.41
N TRP A 270 -3.30 -21.54 -20.62
CA TRP A 270 -2.21 -22.51 -20.60
C TRP A 270 -2.14 -23.35 -21.89
N GLU A 271 -3.28 -23.64 -22.53
CA GLU A 271 -3.35 -24.35 -23.82
C GLU A 271 -2.79 -23.51 -24.95
N CYS A 272 -3.07 -22.18 -24.96
CA CYS A 272 -2.46 -21.25 -25.91
C CYS A 272 -0.92 -21.29 -25.87
N ALA A 273 -0.33 -21.53 -24.70
CA ALA A 273 1.12 -21.56 -24.50
C ALA A 273 1.73 -22.97 -24.59
N ARG A 274 0.89 -24.02 -24.63
CA ARG A 274 1.35 -25.41 -24.65
C ARG A 274 2.16 -25.71 -25.90
N GLY A 275 3.28 -26.41 -25.74
CA GLY A 275 4.16 -26.80 -26.86
C GLY A 275 4.99 -25.64 -27.45
N LYS A 276 4.78 -24.40 -27.02
CA LYS A 276 5.55 -23.26 -27.50
C LYS A 276 6.79 -23.04 -26.62
N ARG A 277 7.95 -22.82 -27.25
CA ARG A 277 9.20 -22.50 -26.55
C ARG A 277 9.21 -21.04 -26.11
N SER A 278 9.95 -20.73 -25.06
CA SER A 278 10.26 -19.34 -24.69
C SER A 278 11.10 -18.70 -25.80
N MET A 279 10.85 -17.44 -26.07
CA MET A 279 11.53 -16.66 -27.09
C MET A 279 12.86 -16.07 -26.58
N ASP A 280 12.93 -15.82 -25.26
CA ASP A 280 14.12 -15.30 -24.61
C ASP A 280 14.15 -15.73 -23.13
N HIS A 281 15.34 -15.67 -22.51
CA HIS A 281 15.60 -16.08 -21.14
C HIS A 281 16.43 -15.02 -20.42
N ARG A 282 16.04 -14.69 -19.16
CA ARG A 282 16.78 -13.78 -18.28
C ARG A 282 16.85 -14.29 -16.86
N LEU A 283 17.93 -13.99 -16.20
CA LEU A 283 18.06 -14.20 -14.76
C LEU A 283 17.26 -13.11 -14.01
N ILE A 284 16.22 -13.52 -13.29
CA ILE A 284 15.39 -12.65 -12.48
C ILE A 284 15.62 -12.97 -11.01
N TYR A 285 15.95 -11.97 -10.22
CA TYR A 285 16.17 -12.13 -8.77
C TYR A 285 14.86 -12.41 -8.03
N ASP A 286 14.75 -13.58 -7.42
CA ASP A 286 13.66 -13.98 -6.54
C ASP A 286 13.96 -13.54 -5.10
N SER A 287 13.41 -12.42 -4.68
CA SER A 287 13.60 -11.86 -3.34
C SER A 287 13.14 -12.77 -2.20
N ARG A 288 12.19 -13.69 -2.45
CA ARG A 288 11.72 -14.66 -1.44
C ARG A 288 12.75 -15.75 -1.18
N ARG A 289 13.40 -16.23 -2.23
CA ARG A 289 14.40 -17.31 -2.14
C ARG A 289 15.84 -16.79 -2.14
N ARG A 290 16.02 -15.49 -2.34
CA ARG A 290 17.32 -14.81 -2.40
C ARG A 290 18.27 -15.44 -3.42
N CYS A 291 17.75 -15.85 -4.57
CA CYS A 291 18.51 -16.43 -5.67
C CYS A 291 18.04 -15.86 -7.00
N GLU A 292 18.93 -15.87 -7.95
CA GLU A 292 18.60 -15.62 -9.35
C GLU A 292 17.91 -16.86 -9.95
N ARG A 293 16.97 -16.62 -10.85
CA ARG A 293 16.23 -17.66 -11.55
C ARG A 293 16.22 -17.40 -13.03
N ASP A 294 16.54 -18.42 -13.76
CA ASP A 294 16.27 -18.41 -15.18
C ASP A 294 14.76 -18.37 -15.42
N THR A 295 14.33 -17.32 -16.10
CA THR A 295 12.93 -17.07 -16.44
C THR A 295 12.82 -16.90 -17.93
N GLY A 296 12.08 -17.82 -18.58
CA GLY A 296 11.78 -17.72 -19.99
C GLY A 296 10.51 -16.94 -20.25
N VAL A 297 10.46 -16.14 -21.33
CA VAL A 297 9.30 -15.36 -21.76
C VAL A 297 8.85 -15.78 -23.17
N LEU A 298 7.54 -15.79 -23.36
CA LEU A 298 6.93 -15.82 -24.69
C LEU A 298 5.70 -14.91 -24.70
N TYR A 299 5.30 -14.41 -25.86
CA TYR A 299 4.08 -13.62 -26.01
C TYR A 299 3.30 -14.06 -27.27
N LEU A 300 1.99 -13.93 -27.19
CA LEU A 300 1.05 -14.39 -28.21
C LEU A 300 -0.07 -13.37 -28.37
N PRO A 301 -0.46 -13.01 -29.61
CA PRO A 301 -1.67 -12.24 -29.83
C PRO A 301 -2.90 -13.10 -29.51
N VAL A 302 -3.83 -12.51 -28.76
CA VAL A 302 -5.07 -13.16 -28.31
C VAL A 302 -6.21 -12.15 -28.25
N ARG A 303 -7.44 -12.65 -28.07
CA ARG A 303 -8.63 -11.85 -27.75
C ARG A 303 -9.31 -12.43 -26.53
N VAL A 304 -10.01 -11.60 -25.78
CA VAL A 304 -11.02 -12.03 -24.83
C VAL A 304 -12.34 -12.02 -25.56
N PRO A 305 -13.12 -13.12 -25.56
CA PRO A 305 -14.43 -13.14 -26.22
C PRO A 305 -15.27 -11.92 -25.80
N GLU A 306 -15.99 -11.34 -26.74
CA GLU A 306 -16.87 -10.19 -26.54
C GLU A 306 -16.18 -8.86 -26.19
N VAL A 307 -14.86 -8.85 -26.04
CA VAL A 307 -14.09 -7.63 -25.81
C VAL A 307 -13.46 -7.17 -27.13
N PRO A 308 -13.71 -5.94 -27.58
CA PRO A 308 -13.15 -5.44 -28.82
C PRO A 308 -11.64 -5.24 -28.73
N GLY A 309 -10.96 -5.44 -29.84
CA GLY A 309 -9.54 -5.19 -29.98
C GLY A 309 -8.64 -6.40 -29.69
N GLN A 310 -7.41 -6.27 -30.12
CA GLN A 310 -6.38 -7.27 -29.88
C GLN A 310 -5.69 -7.04 -28.55
N LEU A 311 -5.47 -8.13 -27.84
CA LEU A 311 -4.70 -8.18 -26.60
C LEU A 311 -3.50 -9.11 -26.78
N TRP A 312 -2.62 -9.10 -25.79
CA TRP A 312 -1.45 -9.96 -25.78
C TRP A 312 -1.42 -10.81 -24.50
N LEU A 313 -1.15 -12.09 -24.67
CA LEU A 313 -0.86 -13.02 -23.59
C LEU A 313 0.66 -13.15 -23.46
N VAL A 314 1.24 -12.59 -22.42
CA VAL A 314 2.65 -12.77 -22.03
C VAL A 314 2.74 -13.89 -21.02
N VAL A 315 3.59 -14.88 -21.28
CA VAL A 315 3.79 -16.02 -20.38
C VAL A 315 5.22 -16.03 -19.88
N ALA A 316 5.37 -15.86 -18.55
CA ALA A 316 6.68 -15.93 -17.91
C ALA A 316 6.81 -17.24 -17.12
N ARG A 317 7.85 -18.03 -17.45
CA ARG A 317 8.14 -19.35 -16.88
C ARG A 317 9.41 -19.31 -16.04
N SER A 318 9.25 -19.27 -14.72
CA SER A 318 10.37 -19.16 -13.78
C SER A 318 10.87 -20.55 -13.29
N GLY A 319 11.25 -21.42 -14.21
CA GLY A 319 11.86 -22.71 -13.93
C GLY A 319 10.90 -23.77 -13.34
N GLN A 320 11.46 -24.94 -12.99
CA GLN A 320 10.70 -26.09 -12.48
C GLN A 320 10.01 -25.80 -11.14
N GLY A 321 8.80 -26.34 -10.95
CA GLY A 321 8.05 -26.28 -9.71
C GLY A 321 7.29 -24.96 -9.45
N ARG A 322 7.19 -24.06 -10.43
CA ARG A 322 6.35 -22.86 -10.34
C ARG A 322 5.30 -22.77 -11.45
N THR A 323 4.12 -22.35 -11.06
CA THR A 323 3.09 -22.01 -12.04
C THR A 323 3.55 -20.76 -12.83
N PRO A 324 3.57 -20.83 -14.18
CA PRO A 324 3.87 -19.67 -15.01
C PRO A 324 2.96 -18.49 -14.71
N TRP A 325 3.44 -17.29 -14.95
CA TRP A 325 2.56 -16.13 -15.01
C TRP A 325 1.96 -16.07 -16.40
N TYR A 326 0.64 -15.92 -16.45
CA TYR A 326 -0.13 -15.60 -17.65
C TYR A 326 -0.58 -14.16 -17.48
N LEU A 327 0.01 -13.24 -18.25
CA LEU A 327 -0.25 -11.80 -18.15
C LEU A 327 -0.97 -11.36 -19.41
N LEU A 328 -2.19 -10.86 -19.22
CA LEU A 328 -2.98 -10.28 -20.31
C LEU A 328 -2.75 -8.77 -20.33
N THR A 329 -2.51 -8.20 -21.51
CA THR A 329 -2.26 -6.76 -21.64
C THR A 329 -2.77 -6.22 -22.98
N ASN A 330 -3.12 -4.94 -22.99
CA ASN A 330 -3.38 -4.17 -24.22
C ASN A 330 -2.18 -3.32 -24.64
N GLU A 331 -1.04 -3.46 -23.98
CA GLU A 331 0.22 -2.84 -24.42
C GLU A 331 0.67 -3.47 -25.74
N PRO A 332 1.07 -2.67 -26.72
CA PRO A 332 1.57 -3.21 -27.97
C PRO A 332 2.89 -3.96 -27.76
N LEU A 333 2.96 -5.19 -28.23
CA LEU A 333 4.16 -6.01 -28.17
C LEU A 333 4.75 -6.18 -29.56
N THR A 334 5.77 -5.40 -29.87
CA THR A 334 6.46 -5.44 -31.18
C THR A 334 7.66 -6.39 -31.16
N ASP A 335 8.22 -6.64 -29.97
CA ASP A 335 9.41 -7.44 -29.77
C ASP A 335 9.43 -8.13 -28.38
N VAL A 336 10.43 -8.95 -28.18
CA VAL A 336 10.61 -9.68 -26.91
C VAL A 336 11.01 -8.75 -25.74
N ALA A 337 11.60 -7.60 -26.04
CA ALA A 337 11.93 -6.60 -25.00
C ALA A 337 10.66 -5.96 -24.44
N ALA A 338 9.65 -5.72 -25.29
CA ALA A 338 8.33 -5.28 -24.84
C ALA A 338 7.67 -6.31 -23.92
N ALA A 339 7.75 -7.61 -24.25
CA ALA A 339 7.24 -8.65 -23.37
C ALA A 339 7.96 -8.68 -22.00
N TRP A 340 9.27 -8.42 -21.98
CA TRP A 340 10.01 -8.29 -20.71
C TRP A 340 9.58 -7.06 -19.90
N ARG A 341 9.29 -5.92 -20.55
CA ARG A 341 8.74 -4.76 -19.84
C ARG A 341 7.45 -5.13 -19.10
N VAL A 342 6.54 -5.88 -19.73
CA VAL A 342 5.31 -6.38 -19.09
C VAL A 342 5.61 -7.28 -17.87
N VAL A 343 6.56 -8.20 -17.98
CA VAL A 343 6.94 -9.10 -16.87
C VAL A 343 7.54 -8.32 -15.71
N LEU A 344 8.46 -7.39 -16.00
CA LEU A 344 9.11 -6.56 -15.00
C LEU A 344 8.11 -5.61 -14.33
N ALA A 345 7.23 -4.98 -15.10
CA ALA A 345 6.15 -4.16 -14.58
C ALA A 345 5.25 -4.96 -13.63
N TYR A 346 4.83 -6.16 -14.02
CA TYR A 346 4.02 -7.01 -13.15
C TYR A 346 4.76 -7.41 -11.86
N SER A 347 6.07 -7.55 -11.89
CA SER A 347 6.85 -7.87 -10.69
C SER A 347 6.75 -6.77 -9.63
N ARG A 348 6.48 -5.52 -10.02
CA ARG A 348 6.25 -4.38 -9.12
C ARG A 348 4.98 -4.55 -8.26
N ARG A 349 4.04 -5.40 -8.65
CA ARG A 349 2.82 -5.71 -7.89
C ARG A 349 3.11 -6.12 -6.45
N TRP A 350 4.26 -6.74 -6.20
CA TRP A 350 4.64 -7.12 -4.84
C TRP A 350 4.69 -5.95 -3.85
N GLN A 351 4.89 -4.74 -4.32
CA GLN A 351 4.94 -3.55 -3.46
C GLN A 351 3.60 -3.28 -2.77
N VAL A 352 2.47 -3.49 -3.44
CA VAL A 352 1.16 -3.29 -2.81
C VAL A 352 0.88 -4.33 -1.74
N GLU A 353 1.29 -5.59 -1.93
CA GLU A 353 1.22 -6.62 -0.89
C GLU A 353 2.03 -6.24 0.35
N MET A 354 3.22 -5.67 0.16
CA MET A 354 4.05 -5.17 1.25
C MET A 354 3.41 -3.97 1.95
N SER A 355 2.82 -3.05 1.21
CA SER A 355 2.08 -1.90 1.73
C SER A 355 0.87 -2.34 2.56
N LEU A 356 0.03 -3.22 2.04
CA LEU A 356 -1.12 -3.80 2.77
C LEU A 356 -0.69 -4.52 4.04
N ARG A 357 0.38 -5.32 3.95
CA ARG A 357 0.94 -6.00 5.12
C ARG A 357 1.43 -5.02 6.16
N TYR A 358 2.09 -3.93 5.74
CA TYR A 358 2.56 -2.89 6.64
C TYR A 358 1.40 -2.20 7.35
N SER A 359 0.36 -1.81 6.61
CA SER A 359 -0.86 -1.22 7.17
C SER A 359 -1.51 -2.12 8.23
N LYS A 360 -1.67 -3.42 7.94
CA LYS A 360 -2.31 -4.38 8.85
C LYS A 360 -1.44 -4.74 10.05
N SER A 361 -0.16 -5.04 9.83
CA SER A 361 0.72 -5.60 10.86
C SER A 361 1.42 -4.51 11.67
N GLU A 362 2.02 -3.52 10.99
CA GLU A 362 2.84 -2.50 11.64
C GLU A 362 2.02 -1.29 12.10
N LEU A 363 1.00 -0.91 11.33
CA LEU A 363 0.11 0.20 11.66
C LEU A 363 -1.23 -0.25 12.26
N ALA A 364 -1.45 -1.57 12.34
CA ALA A 364 -2.57 -2.21 13.04
C ALA A 364 -3.97 -1.74 12.61
N PHE A 365 -4.22 -1.62 11.33
CA PHE A 365 -5.54 -1.22 10.78
C PHE A 365 -6.72 -2.07 11.30
N GLU A 366 -6.49 -3.30 11.75
CA GLU A 366 -7.52 -4.18 12.29
C GLU A 366 -7.79 -3.96 13.79
N SER A 367 -6.97 -3.16 14.49
CA SER A 367 -7.02 -3.04 15.95
C SER A 367 -7.96 -1.98 16.54
N PRO A 368 -8.46 -0.95 15.82
CA PRO A 368 -9.35 0.05 16.41
C PRO A 368 -10.60 -0.59 17.04
N ARG A 369 -10.97 -0.11 18.23
CA ARG A 369 -12.19 -0.55 18.94
C ARG A 369 -13.33 0.47 18.86
N LEU A 370 -13.35 1.22 17.75
CA LEU A 370 -14.41 2.17 17.45
C LEU A 370 -15.64 1.46 16.87
N ARG A 371 -16.84 1.99 17.16
CA ARG A 371 -18.10 1.45 16.67
C ARG A 371 -18.62 2.23 15.45
N ALA A 372 -18.54 3.57 15.52
CA ALA A 372 -19.05 4.43 14.46
C ALA A 372 -18.17 4.34 13.19
N TRP A 373 -18.81 4.15 12.06
CA TRP A 373 -18.13 4.05 10.75
C TRP A 373 -17.33 5.31 10.40
N ASP A 374 -17.93 6.48 10.63
CA ASP A 374 -17.26 7.76 10.35
C ASP A 374 -15.96 7.91 11.15
N ALA A 375 -16.01 7.62 12.45
CA ALA A 375 -14.82 7.67 13.31
C ALA A 375 -13.76 6.64 12.91
N LEU A 376 -14.16 5.44 12.45
CA LEU A 376 -13.27 4.40 11.95
C LEU A 376 -12.56 4.85 10.68
N THR A 377 -13.29 5.33 9.70
CA THR A 377 -12.73 5.77 8.41
C THR A 377 -11.78 6.96 8.59
N LYS A 378 -12.12 7.90 9.47
CA LYS A 378 -11.23 9.01 9.85
C LYS A 378 -9.93 8.51 10.48
N LEU A 379 -10.00 7.58 11.42
CA LEU A 379 -8.81 7.02 12.04
C LEU A 379 -7.95 6.26 11.01
N TRP A 380 -8.56 5.46 10.13
CA TRP A 380 -7.82 4.77 9.07
C TRP A 380 -7.18 5.76 8.09
N ALA A 381 -7.85 6.85 7.74
CA ALA A 381 -7.28 7.89 6.88
C ALA A 381 -6.08 8.59 7.55
N ILE A 382 -6.17 8.87 8.87
CA ILE A 382 -5.05 9.41 9.65
C ILE A 382 -3.86 8.44 9.64
N VAL A 383 -4.10 7.15 9.85
CA VAL A 383 -3.04 6.13 9.81
C VAL A 383 -2.45 5.99 8.41
N ALA A 384 -3.27 6.08 7.37
CA ALA A 384 -2.80 6.07 5.98
C ALA A 384 -1.91 7.28 5.66
N LEU A 385 -2.23 8.45 6.19
CA LEU A 385 -1.39 9.65 6.07
C LEU A 385 -0.03 9.46 6.75
N ALA A 386 -0.01 8.87 7.96
CA ALA A 386 1.24 8.51 8.63
C ALA A 386 2.06 7.50 7.82
N GLN A 387 1.41 6.51 7.18
CA GLN A 387 2.08 5.57 6.27
C GLN A 387 2.66 6.27 5.05
N ALA A 388 1.91 7.17 4.43
CA ALA A 388 2.35 7.93 3.25
C ALA A 388 3.59 8.76 3.57
N PHE A 389 3.65 9.41 4.75
CA PHE A 389 4.86 10.09 5.22
C PHE A 389 6.04 9.13 5.35
N LEU A 390 5.86 7.99 6.02
CA LEU A 390 6.95 7.03 6.20
C LEU A 390 7.46 6.49 4.84
N VAL A 391 6.57 6.32 3.88
CA VAL A 391 6.94 5.93 2.51
C VAL A 391 7.69 7.05 1.79
N SER A 392 7.34 8.32 2.00
CA SER A 392 8.05 9.46 1.38
C SER A 392 9.52 9.53 1.81
N LEU A 393 9.85 9.04 3.02
CA LEU A 393 11.24 8.93 3.48
C LEU A 393 12.06 7.87 2.71
N LEU A 394 11.42 7.06 1.87
CA LEU A 394 12.11 6.11 0.98
C LEU A 394 12.56 6.75 -0.34
N ASP A 395 12.25 8.02 -0.58
CA ASP A 395 12.70 8.76 -1.76
C ASP A 395 14.24 8.70 -1.90
N ASP A 396 14.71 8.55 -3.14
CA ASP A 396 16.14 8.39 -3.40
C ASP A 396 16.95 9.63 -2.97
N GLY A 397 16.36 10.82 -3.06
CA GLY A 397 16.98 12.05 -2.55
C GLY A 397 17.22 12.07 -1.03
N LEU A 398 16.52 11.22 -0.28
CA LEU A 398 16.66 11.08 1.17
C LEU A 398 17.52 9.85 1.57
N GLU A 399 18.20 9.20 0.63
CA GLU A 399 19.03 8.03 0.93
C GLU A 399 20.13 8.31 1.98
N PRO A 400 20.88 9.43 1.94
CA PRO A 400 21.87 9.73 2.97
C PRO A 400 21.27 9.83 4.38
N LEU A 401 20.16 10.56 4.51
CA LEU A 401 19.42 10.70 5.77
C LEU A 401 18.90 9.36 6.28
N ARG A 402 18.29 8.57 5.40
CA ARG A 402 17.78 7.23 5.71
C ARG A 402 18.90 6.29 6.15
N THR A 403 20.03 6.30 5.46
CA THR A 403 21.19 5.48 5.78
C THR A 403 21.74 5.85 7.14
N TRP A 404 21.92 7.14 7.41
CA TRP A 404 22.35 7.63 8.72
C TRP A 404 21.39 7.20 9.82
N LEU A 405 20.08 7.40 9.65
CA LEU A 405 19.05 7.02 10.62
C LEU A 405 19.10 5.52 10.96
N LEU A 406 19.25 4.68 9.93
CA LEU A 406 19.34 3.23 10.12
C LEU A 406 20.64 2.77 10.75
N GLN A 407 21.74 3.48 10.54
CA GLN A 407 23.04 3.17 11.13
C GLN A 407 23.08 3.51 12.62
N HIS A 408 22.55 4.66 13.02
CA HIS A 408 22.68 5.19 14.37
C HIS A 408 21.50 4.81 15.28
N TRP A 409 20.28 4.67 14.73
CA TRP A 409 19.06 4.54 15.51
C TRP A 409 18.29 3.21 15.30
N CYS A 410 18.75 2.35 14.39
CA CYS A 410 18.16 1.04 14.21
C CYS A 410 18.96 -0.04 14.91
N ALA A 411 18.39 -0.69 15.92
CA ALA A 411 18.98 -1.88 16.51
C ALA A 411 19.12 -2.98 15.45
N ARG A 412 20.34 -3.45 15.21
CA ARG A 412 20.65 -4.51 14.24
C ARG A 412 21.46 -5.59 14.89
N ALA A 413 20.94 -6.80 14.84
CA ALA A 413 21.61 -7.97 15.40
C ALA A 413 22.74 -8.53 14.52
N ASP A 414 22.76 -8.21 13.20
CA ASP A 414 23.67 -8.85 12.25
C ASP A 414 24.30 -7.84 11.28
N LYS A 415 25.60 -8.00 11.01
CA LYS A 415 26.36 -7.21 10.02
C LYS A 415 25.78 -7.32 8.60
N ARG A 416 25.18 -8.45 8.24
CA ARG A 416 24.49 -8.65 6.94
C ARG A 416 23.30 -7.71 6.74
N LEU A 417 22.59 -7.38 7.80
CA LEU A 417 21.45 -6.49 7.74
C LEU A 417 21.81 -5.03 7.52
N ARG A 418 23.08 -4.65 7.72
CA ARG A 418 23.57 -3.28 7.47
C ARG A 418 23.64 -2.94 5.98
N LYS A 419 23.85 -3.97 5.12
CA LYS A 419 23.98 -3.80 3.65
C LYS A 419 22.66 -3.97 2.89
N THR A 420 21.61 -4.50 3.50
CA THR A 420 20.31 -4.69 2.84
C THR A 420 19.43 -3.46 3.01
N LYS A 421 18.66 -3.12 1.96
CA LYS A 421 17.61 -2.11 2.07
C LYS A 421 16.70 -2.47 3.25
N ALA A 422 16.67 -1.62 4.27
CA ALA A 422 15.90 -1.89 5.47
C ALA A 422 14.40 -1.80 5.15
N PRO A 423 13.59 -2.75 5.62
CA PRO A 423 12.14 -2.65 5.47
C PRO A 423 11.58 -1.43 6.22
N LEU A 424 10.45 -0.92 5.74
CA LEU A 424 9.82 0.31 6.25
C LEU A 424 9.60 0.31 7.79
N TYR A 425 9.30 -0.85 8.38
CA TYR A 425 9.12 -0.96 9.84
C TYR A 425 10.41 -0.61 10.62
N ARG A 426 11.59 -0.91 10.06
CA ARG A 426 12.88 -0.57 10.70
C ARG A 426 13.17 0.92 10.61
N LEU A 427 12.86 1.53 9.48
CA LEU A 427 12.96 2.97 9.31
C LEU A 427 12.05 3.68 10.33
N ARG A 428 10.81 3.23 10.49
CA ARG A 428 9.89 3.76 11.50
C ARG A 428 10.43 3.59 12.92
N LEU A 429 10.99 2.43 13.26
CA LEU A 429 11.56 2.19 14.60
C LEU A 429 12.76 3.09 14.85
N ALA A 430 13.64 3.29 13.88
CA ALA A 430 14.78 4.19 13.99
C ALA A 430 14.32 5.63 14.18
N LEU A 431 13.34 6.10 13.39
CA LEU A 431 12.72 7.41 13.53
C LEU A 431 12.07 7.59 14.91
N SER A 432 11.32 6.60 15.36
CA SER A 432 10.71 6.58 16.69
C SER A 432 11.77 6.74 17.80
N SER A 433 12.86 5.98 17.73
CA SER A 433 13.94 6.04 18.71
C SER A 433 14.63 7.40 18.71
N LEU A 434 14.89 7.97 17.52
CA LEU A 434 15.47 9.31 17.39
C LEU A 434 14.56 10.37 18.01
N TRP A 435 13.29 10.43 17.64
CA TRP A 435 12.34 11.43 18.13
C TRP A 435 11.97 11.30 19.61
N LEU A 436 12.09 10.11 20.18
CA LEU A 436 11.94 9.91 21.63
C LEU A 436 13.15 10.44 22.42
N ALA A 437 14.36 10.31 21.87
CA ALA A 437 15.58 10.81 22.49
C ALA A 437 15.78 12.32 22.28
N TYR A 438 15.48 12.79 21.09
CA TYR A 438 15.61 14.19 20.67
C TYR A 438 14.22 14.67 20.19
N ARG A 439 13.36 14.95 21.17
CA ARG A 439 12.02 15.45 20.89
C ARG A 439 12.17 16.81 20.20
N PRO A 440 11.73 16.93 18.92
CA PRO A 440 11.85 18.21 18.23
C PRO A 440 11.11 19.27 19.05
N SER A 441 11.74 20.41 19.25
CA SER A 441 11.16 21.57 19.88
C SER A 441 9.93 21.95 19.07
N THR A 442 8.75 21.64 19.57
CA THR A 442 7.44 21.97 19.00
C THR A 442 7.46 22.14 17.50
N LEU A 443 6.88 21.20 16.77
CA LEU A 443 6.53 21.42 15.36
C LEU A 443 6.05 22.84 15.20
N PRO A 444 6.63 23.65 14.28
CA PRO A 444 6.31 25.06 14.18
C PRO A 444 4.80 25.19 14.18
N ARG A 445 4.28 25.92 15.15
CA ARG A 445 2.85 26.28 15.16
C ARG A 445 2.61 26.95 13.83
N PRO A 446 1.61 26.55 13.03
CA PRO A 446 1.33 27.27 11.81
C PRO A 446 1.20 28.74 12.20
N CYS A 447 2.11 29.58 11.68
CA CYS A 447 1.92 31.01 11.70
C CYS A 447 0.64 31.25 10.90
N LEU A 448 -0.41 31.49 11.61
CA LEU A 448 -1.66 32.01 11.06
C LEU A 448 -1.45 33.51 11.06
N ASP A 449 -0.81 34.02 9.99
CA ASP A 449 -0.95 35.41 9.56
C ASP A 449 -2.27 35.52 8.81
#